data_140fafc643d79cd06b48455cea1d39cb
#
_entry.id   140fafc643d79cd06b48455cea1d39cb
#
_cell.length_a   1.000
_cell.length_b   1.000
_cell.length_c   1.000
_cell.angle_alpha   90.00
_cell.angle_beta   90.00
_cell.angle_gamma   90.00
#
_symmetry.space_group_name_H-M   'P 1'
#
loop_
_entity.id
_entity.type
_entity.pdbx_description
1 polymer ?
#
loop_
_entity_poly.entity_id
_entity_poly.type
_entity_poly.pdbx_seq_one_letter_code
_entity_poly.pdbx_strand_id
1 'polypeptide(L)'
;MSYDEPLRLPAAAIPGDCRDWTAGRAADWSAALAPRWTFPRVRRSIAGAVTTLALCAGAWASMIGGVWPPVAAGFAVYVLWVLAHPELVRAGAPALLLALAVEAPAQPWAVTAAGALVVVASWAAVAVRLRARGIQLERALEAAGGGAARVPDADAPVRRGRFLFPLGAAVLALGVLTGATADRWGTADDHRGSWVMACYLAGLGATALASAWLGRHRALALRGAPVPVLRVLVRDDARGTTEVYAADDLAAARPLFTVDLTSYDSEAETDTDTDTATKAYTEAEADDHEDAPEPGAGTVAGAAGELERLLDAADDDTPGPVREAVLFGAPFDGAEVVVLSADEDPDQPPLAEWSAGPVRPLSPSAGVRRAAGEKAREERNRRLERRARQAVADRAPAPVRRWRAGWPDRLAAVLLVQWGGWLIWTGFTESERSVGTLGLVAALGLYGAVRVPVKLAWRITADRSGLWITGLRGPRHVPWDDIRSVRRRSFELKLRWRDDDWSVAAPRWAWFERRRGLVHPYDALAAELSAMRRDPALRPTGESTAPERGRPLWPFAVVLALLWAAVLVVWG
;
A
#
# COMPACT_ATOMS: atom_id res chain seq x y z
N MET A 1 23.53 -12.37 20.29
CA MET A 1 22.10 -12.09 20.14
C MET A 1 21.39 -13.18 20.93
N SER A 2 20.73 -12.84 22.03
CA SER A 2 19.79 -13.74 22.70
C SER A 2 18.65 -13.92 21.69
N TYR A 3 18.41 -15.13 21.24
CA TYR A 3 17.16 -15.43 20.54
C TYR A 3 16.11 -15.36 21.65
N ASP A 4 15.29 -14.33 21.62
CA ASP A 4 14.15 -14.27 22.52
C ASP A 4 13.29 -15.50 22.25
N GLU A 5 13.00 -16.26 23.32
CA GLU A 5 12.15 -17.45 23.24
C GLU A 5 10.80 -17.00 22.64
N PRO A 6 10.21 -17.75 21.69
CA PRO A 6 8.93 -17.38 21.12
C PRO A 6 7.87 -17.20 22.20
N LEU A 7 7.04 -16.19 22.10
CA LEU A 7 5.89 -16.01 22.98
C LEU A 7 4.98 -17.22 22.86
N ARG A 8 4.70 -17.88 23.97
CA ARG A 8 3.96 -19.15 23.99
C ARG A 8 2.46 -18.94 23.98
N LEU A 9 1.79 -19.70 23.13
CA LEU A 9 0.35 -19.77 23.13
C LEU A 9 -0.14 -20.64 24.30
N PRO A 10 -1.16 -20.21 25.08
CA PRO A 10 -1.73 -21.04 26.14
C PRO A 10 -2.20 -22.40 25.60
N ALA A 11 -1.87 -23.48 26.31
CA ALA A 11 -2.21 -24.84 25.86
C ALA A 11 -3.73 -25.04 25.64
N ALA A 12 -4.56 -24.34 26.41
CA ALA A 12 -6.02 -24.38 26.25
C ALA A 12 -6.53 -23.77 24.92
N ALA A 13 -5.74 -22.92 24.29
CA ALA A 13 -6.07 -22.29 22.99
C ALA A 13 -5.66 -23.16 21.79
N ILE A 14 -4.89 -24.23 22.02
CA ILE A 14 -4.43 -25.13 20.97
C ILE A 14 -5.44 -26.27 20.84
N PRO A 15 -6.09 -26.46 19.66
CA PRO A 15 -6.99 -27.60 19.44
C PRO A 15 -6.25 -28.93 19.62
N GLY A 16 -6.92 -29.93 20.23
CA GLY A 16 -6.30 -31.21 20.59
C GLY A 16 -5.70 -32.00 19.41
N ASP A 17 -6.25 -31.84 18.22
CA ASP A 17 -5.77 -32.50 17.00
C ASP A 17 -4.82 -31.63 16.16
N CYS A 18 -4.38 -30.47 16.71
CA CYS A 18 -3.47 -29.56 16.03
C CYS A 18 -2.06 -30.16 15.94
N ARG A 19 -1.51 -30.23 14.73
CA ARG A 19 -0.17 -30.76 14.50
C ARG A 19 0.83 -29.66 14.21
N ASP A 20 2.09 -29.88 14.63
CA ASP A 20 3.19 -29.02 14.30
C ASP A 20 3.48 -29.08 12.77
N TRP A 21 3.50 -27.92 12.14
CA TRP A 21 4.00 -27.82 10.77
C TRP A 21 5.52 -27.76 10.79
N THR A 22 6.14 -28.95 10.73
CA THR A 22 7.60 -29.08 10.79
C THR A 22 8.28 -28.58 9.54
N ALA A 23 9.55 -28.19 9.65
CA ALA A 23 10.37 -27.68 8.52
C ALA A 23 10.44 -28.66 7.34
N GLY A 24 10.41 -30.00 7.59
CA GLY A 24 10.38 -31.00 6.54
C GLY A 24 9.11 -30.92 5.71
N ARG A 25 7.91 -30.93 6.35
CA ARG A 25 6.62 -30.78 5.64
C ARG A 25 6.47 -29.41 4.98
N ALA A 26 7.00 -28.37 5.62
CA ALA A 26 7.06 -27.04 5.05
C ALA A 26 7.93 -26.95 3.80
N ALA A 27 9.03 -27.72 3.75
CA ALA A 27 9.88 -27.82 2.57
C ALA A 27 9.14 -28.49 1.41
N ASP A 28 8.40 -29.59 1.65
CA ASP A 28 7.57 -30.26 0.64
C ASP A 28 6.49 -29.34 0.08
N TRP A 29 5.84 -28.56 0.96
CA TRP A 29 4.87 -27.55 0.55
C TRP A 29 5.52 -26.44 -0.30
N SER A 30 6.72 -26.00 0.10
CA SER A 30 7.48 -24.97 -0.63
C SER A 30 8.00 -25.47 -1.97
N ALA A 31 8.28 -26.77 -2.10
CA ALA A 31 8.67 -27.40 -3.38
C ALA A 31 7.54 -27.39 -4.41
N ALA A 32 6.27 -27.37 -3.95
CA ALA A 32 5.09 -27.29 -4.81
C ALA A 32 4.79 -25.86 -5.32
N LEU A 33 5.67 -24.89 -5.09
CA LEU A 33 5.49 -23.52 -5.58
C LEU A 33 5.51 -23.45 -7.10
N ALA A 34 4.64 -22.60 -7.64
CA ALA A 34 4.61 -22.32 -9.06
C ALA A 34 5.95 -21.73 -9.55
N PRO A 35 6.43 -22.10 -10.75
CA PRO A 35 7.64 -21.56 -11.33
C PRO A 35 7.60 -20.04 -11.46
N ARG A 36 8.74 -19.36 -11.37
CA ARG A 36 8.81 -17.89 -11.38
C ARG A 36 8.26 -17.25 -12.65
N TRP A 37 8.36 -17.91 -13.79
CA TRP A 37 7.86 -17.42 -15.06
C TRP A 37 6.31 -17.34 -15.13
N THR A 38 5.60 -17.97 -14.18
CA THR A 38 4.15 -17.88 -14.06
C THR A 38 3.68 -16.62 -13.31
N PHE A 39 4.57 -15.69 -12.99
CA PHE A 39 4.31 -14.45 -12.27
C PHE A 39 3.57 -14.64 -10.93
N PRO A 40 4.02 -15.55 -10.06
CA PRO A 40 3.24 -15.90 -8.85
C PRO A 40 3.10 -14.74 -7.85
N ARG A 41 3.84 -13.62 -8.03
CA ARG A 41 3.95 -12.57 -7.00
C ARG A 41 4.35 -11.22 -7.56
N VAL A 42 3.44 -10.55 -8.18
CA VAL A 42 3.68 -9.16 -8.57
C VAL A 42 3.23 -8.24 -7.43
N ARG A 43 4.09 -7.28 -7.04
CA ARG A 43 3.70 -6.24 -6.08
C ARG A 43 2.52 -5.44 -6.63
N ARG A 44 1.58 -5.03 -5.75
CA ARG A 44 0.39 -4.24 -6.17
C ARG A 44 0.76 -3.02 -7.01
N SER A 45 1.85 -2.31 -6.66
CA SER A 45 2.35 -1.16 -7.43
C SER A 45 2.83 -1.53 -8.83
N ILE A 46 3.48 -2.68 -9.00
CA ILE A 46 3.92 -3.17 -10.31
C ILE A 46 2.72 -3.63 -11.13
N ALA A 47 1.78 -4.35 -10.51
CA ALA A 47 0.54 -4.76 -11.19
C ALA A 47 -0.23 -3.53 -11.70
N GLY A 48 -0.39 -2.50 -10.86
CA GLY A 48 -1.01 -1.24 -11.25
C GLY A 48 -0.27 -0.56 -12.41
N ALA A 49 1.05 -0.40 -12.32
CA ALA A 49 1.85 0.22 -13.38
C ALA A 49 1.76 -0.54 -14.71
N VAL A 50 1.89 -1.87 -14.68
CA VAL A 50 1.79 -2.70 -15.90
C VAL A 50 0.38 -2.65 -16.51
N THR A 51 -0.66 -2.66 -15.68
CA THR A 51 -2.05 -2.54 -16.15
C THR A 51 -2.32 -1.15 -16.75
N THR A 52 -1.78 -0.09 -16.15
CA THR A 52 -1.88 1.27 -16.70
C THR A 52 -1.15 1.37 -18.04
N LEU A 53 0.05 0.81 -18.17
CA LEU A 53 0.77 0.76 -19.43
C LEU A 53 0.00 -0.04 -20.50
N ALA A 54 -0.60 -1.17 -20.12
CA ALA A 54 -1.44 -1.96 -21.03
C ALA A 54 -2.67 -1.18 -21.48
N LEU A 55 -3.30 -0.40 -20.59
CA LEU A 55 -4.41 0.48 -20.95
C LEU A 55 -3.98 1.58 -21.92
N CYS A 56 -2.87 2.27 -21.64
CA CYS A 56 -2.35 3.31 -22.53
C CYS A 56 -2.01 2.75 -23.93
N ALA A 57 -1.35 1.57 -23.96
CA ALA A 57 -1.03 0.90 -25.23
C ALA A 57 -2.30 0.45 -25.97
N GLY A 58 -3.30 -0.07 -25.27
CA GLY A 58 -4.59 -0.45 -25.83
C GLY A 58 -5.36 0.75 -26.39
N ALA A 59 -5.43 1.85 -25.63
CA ALA A 59 -6.05 3.08 -26.09
C ALA A 59 -5.37 3.62 -27.35
N TRP A 60 -4.04 3.67 -27.35
CA TRP A 60 -3.25 4.08 -28.52
C TRP A 60 -3.49 3.17 -29.74
N ALA A 61 -3.51 1.84 -29.53
CA ALA A 61 -3.81 0.88 -30.60
C ALA A 61 -5.25 1.03 -31.13
N SER A 62 -6.22 1.37 -30.28
CA SER A 62 -7.59 1.63 -30.70
C SER A 62 -7.72 2.92 -31.49
N MET A 63 -7.03 3.99 -31.08
CA MET A 63 -7.11 5.30 -31.74
C MET A 63 -6.38 5.30 -33.10
N ILE A 64 -5.18 4.75 -33.19
CA ILE A 64 -4.34 4.80 -34.40
C ILE A 64 -4.50 3.52 -35.24
N GLY A 65 -4.53 2.36 -34.60
CA GLY A 65 -4.59 1.05 -35.27
C GLY A 65 -6.00 0.55 -35.55
N GLY A 66 -7.04 1.29 -35.11
CA GLY A 66 -8.43 0.92 -35.35
C GLY A 66 -8.88 -0.33 -34.60
N VAL A 67 -8.12 -0.78 -33.57
CA VAL A 67 -8.49 -1.93 -32.73
C VAL A 67 -9.81 -1.64 -32.03
N TRP A 68 -10.69 -2.61 -32.03
CA TRP A 68 -12.02 -2.47 -31.40
C TRP A 68 -11.88 -2.16 -29.89
N PRO A 69 -12.54 -1.09 -29.39
CA PRO A 69 -12.39 -0.61 -28.02
C PRO A 69 -12.55 -1.69 -26.93
N PRO A 70 -13.54 -2.60 -26.98
CA PRO A 70 -13.66 -3.69 -26.01
C PRO A 70 -12.48 -4.66 -26.00
N VAL A 71 -11.84 -4.92 -27.15
CA VAL A 71 -10.64 -5.76 -27.22
C VAL A 71 -9.45 -5.06 -26.59
N ALA A 72 -9.24 -3.79 -26.90
CA ALA A 72 -8.17 -2.98 -26.33
C ALA A 72 -8.27 -2.87 -24.80
N ALA A 73 -9.46 -2.56 -24.27
CA ALA A 73 -9.72 -2.51 -22.84
C ALA A 73 -9.64 -3.91 -22.21
N GLY A 74 -10.17 -4.93 -22.89
CA GLY A 74 -10.14 -6.32 -22.49
C GLY A 74 -8.72 -6.83 -22.25
N PHE A 75 -7.75 -6.46 -23.08
CA PHE A 75 -6.34 -6.78 -22.84
C PHE A 75 -5.80 -6.18 -21.55
N ALA A 76 -6.09 -4.92 -21.24
CA ALA A 76 -5.64 -4.28 -20.02
C ALA A 76 -6.24 -4.95 -18.76
N VAL A 77 -7.53 -5.26 -18.80
CA VAL A 77 -8.22 -6.01 -17.72
C VAL A 77 -7.67 -7.44 -17.61
N TYR A 78 -7.43 -8.09 -18.73
CA TYR A 78 -6.85 -9.44 -18.77
C TYR A 78 -5.43 -9.48 -18.15
N VAL A 79 -4.60 -8.48 -18.43
CA VAL A 79 -3.28 -8.34 -17.78
C VAL A 79 -3.43 -8.24 -16.26
N LEU A 80 -4.39 -7.46 -15.77
CA LEU A 80 -4.70 -7.38 -14.35
C LEU A 80 -5.09 -8.75 -13.78
N TRP A 81 -5.93 -9.54 -14.49
CA TRP A 81 -6.32 -10.88 -14.06
C TRP A 81 -5.15 -11.86 -14.00
N VAL A 82 -4.27 -11.85 -14.99
CA VAL A 82 -3.05 -12.68 -14.99
C VAL A 82 -2.19 -12.41 -13.75
N LEU A 83 -2.07 -11.14 -13.37
CA LEU A 83 -1.22 -10.72 -12.24
C LEU A 83 -1.88 -10.92 -10.88
N ALA A 84 -3.18 -10.60 -10.75
CA ALA A 84 -3.87 -10.52 -9.46
C ALA A 84 -4.95 -11.61 -9.26
N HIS A 85 -5.66 -12.01 -10.31
CA HIS A 85 -6.84 -12.88 -10.24
C HIS A 85 -6.77 -14.03 -11.24
N PRO A 86 -5.86 -14.98 -11.07
CA PRO A 86 -5.65 -16.08 -12.03
C PRO A 86 -6.91 -16.95 -12.25
N GLU A 87 -7.85 -16.95 -11.31
CA GLU A 87 -9.14 -17.66 -11.46
C GLU A 87 -10.00 -17.06 -12.59
N LEU A 88 -9.98 -15.74 -12.74
CA LEU A 88 -10.77 -15.04 -13.77
C LEU A 88 -10.19 -15.27 -15.18
N VAL A 89 -8.90 -15.57 -15.28
CA VAL A 89 -8.25 -15.86 -16.57
C VAL A 89 -8.85 -17.09 -17.25
N ARG A 90 -9.32 -18.07 -16.49
CA ARG A 90 -9.96 -19.29 -17.07
C ARG A 90 -11.14 -18.97 -17.98
N ALA A 91 -11.97 -18.01 -17.59
CA ALA A 91 -13.11 -17.57 -18.39
C ALA A 91 -12.73 -16.43 -19.34
N GLY A 92 -11.84 -15.55 -18.92
CA GLY A 92 -11.43 -14.37 -19.68
C GLY A 92 -10.57 -14.68 -20.90
N ALA A 93 -9.69 -15.68 -20.83
CA ALA A 93 -8.83 -16.04 -21.97
C ALA A 93 -9.64 -16.53 -23.19
N PRO A 94 -10.57 -17.49 -23.07
CA PRO A 94 -11.43 -17.89 -24.19
C PRO A 94 -12.27 -16.73 -24.74
N ALA A 95 -12.83 -15.89 -23.87
CA ALA A 95 -13.63 -14.74 -24.29
C ALA A 95 -12.79 -13.73 -25.09
N LEU A 96 -11.56 -13.45 -24.65
CA LEU A 96 -10.66 -12.54 -25.35
C LEU A 96 -10.18 -13.13 -26.68
N LEU A 97 -9.89 -14.44 -26.73
CA LEU A 97 -9.55 -15.13 -27.98
C LEU A 97 -10.70 -15.09 -28.98
N LEU A 98 -11.94 -15.26 -28.52
CA LEU A 98 -13.13 -15.12 -29.37
C LEU A 98 -13.26 -13.69 -29.90
N ALA A 99 -13.09 -12.69 -29.04
CA ALA A 99 -13.13 -11.29 -29.46
C ALA A 99 -12.04 -10.95 -30.50
N LEU A 100 -10.82 -11.48 -30.32
CA LEU A 100 -9.74 -11.37 -31.31
C LEU A 100 -10.08 -12.05 -32.63
N ALA A 101 -10.71 -13.23 -32.59
CA ALA A 101 -11.12 -13.94 -33.80
C ALA A 101 -12.20 -13.18 -34.57
N VAL A 102 -13.15 -12.53 -33.91
CA VAL A 102 -14.15 -11.66 -34.52
C VAL A 102 -13.51 -10.44 -35.19
N GLU A 103 -12.45 -9.90 -34.56
CA GLU A 103 -11.74 -8.71 -35.09
C GLU A 103 -10.72 -9.07 -36.18
N ALA A 104 -10.27 -10.30 -36.27
CA ALA A 104 -9.22 -10.76 -37.18
C ALA A 104 -9.35 -10.30 -38.64
N PRO A 105 -10.57 -10.27 -39.25
CA PRO A 105 -10.72 -9.77 -40.63
C PRO A 105 -10.40 -8.29 -40.80
N ALA A 106 -10.50 -7.49 -39.75
CA ALA A 106 -10.27 -6.03 -39.79
C ALA A 106 -8.82 -5.64 -39.46
N GLN A 107 -8.01 -6.58 -38.99
CA GLN A 107 -6.64 -6.33 -38.50
C GLN A 107 -5.59 -7.07 -39.35
N PRO A 108 -4.34 -6.58 -39.39
CA PRO A 108 -3.23 -7.36 -39.95
C PRO A 108 -3.08 -8.71 -39.19
N TRP A 109 -3.00 -9.79 -39.94
CA TRP A 109 -2.92 -11.16 -39.36
C TRP A 109 -1.81 -11.32 -38.30
N ALA A 110 -0.67 -10.63 -38.50
CA ALA A 110 0.45 -10.66 -37.56
C ALA A 110 0.10 -10.09 -36.18
N VAL A 111 -0.72 -9.02 -36.13
CA VAL A 111 -1.18 -8.39 -34.87
C VAL A 111 -2.13 -9.32 -34.14
N THR A 112 -3.11 -9.88 -34.85
CA THR A 112 -4.07 -10.84 -34.28
C THR A 112 -3.36 -12.10 -33.80
N ALA A 113 -2.43 -12.65 -34.57
CA ALA A 113 -1.65 -13.82 -34.19
C ALA A 113 -0.76 -13.56 -32.96
N ALA A 114 -0.09 -12.40 -32.90
CA ALA A 114 0.70 -12.01 -31.75
C ALA A 114 -0.16 -11.84 -30.49
N GLY A 115 -1.31 -11.18 -30.60
CA GLY A 115 -2.28 -11.05 -29.51
C GLY A 115 -2.79 -12.39 -29.00
N ALA A 116 -3.19 -13.29 -29.91
CA ALA A 116 -3.63 -14.64 -29.57
C ALA A 116 -2.51 -15.44 -28.89
N LEU A 117 -1.27 -15.37 -29.39
CA LEU A 117 -0.11 -16.03 -28.78
C LEU A 117 0.12 -15.58 -27.35
N VAL A 118 0.06 -14.26 -27.07
CA VAL A 118 0.21 -13.69 -25.74
C VAL A 118 -0.89 -14.21 -24.80
N VAL A 119 -2.15 -14.23 -25.27
CA VAL A 119 -3.27 -14.73 -24.46
C VAL A 119 -3.09 -16.23 -24.17
N VAL A 120 -2.76 -17.06 -25.16
CA VAL A 120 -2.56 -18.51 -24.97
C VAL A 120 -1.37 -18.80 -24.05
N ALA A 121 -0.25 -18.13 -24.24
CA ALA A 121 0.94 -18.30 -23.40
C ALA A 121 0.67 -17.91 -21.93
N SER A 122 0.01 -16.78 -21.71
CA SER A 122 -0.36 -16.33 -20.35
C SER A 122 -1.41 -17.23 -19.73
N TRP A 123 -2.39 -17.72 -20.50
CA TRP A 123 -3.37 -18.71 -20.04
C TRP A 123 -2.70 -20.03 -19.61
N ALA A 124 -1.75 -20.53 -20.40
CA ALA A 124 -0.96 -21.70 -20.04
C ALA A 124 -0.14 -21.46 -18.75
N ALA A 125 0.48 -20.29 -18.61
CA ALA A 125 1.20 -19.92 -17.38
C ALA A 125 0.27 -19.91 -16.16
N VAL A 126 -0.92 -19.34 -16.29
CA VAL A 126 -1.93 -19.35 -15.23
C VAL A 126 -2.43 -20.73 -14.90
N ALA A 127 -2.62 -21.60 -15.91
CA ALA A 127 -3.02 -23.00 -15.68
C ALA A 127 -1.98 -23.77 -14.84
N VAL A 128 -0.67 -23.57 -15.13
CA VAL A 128 0.42 -24.13 -14.32
C VAL A 128 0.38 -23.60 -12.89
N ARG A 129 0.17 -22.29 -12.71
CA ARG A 129 0.03 -21.66 -11.38
C ARG A 129 -1.14 -22.23 -10.58
N LEU A 130 -2.30 -22.39 -11.20
CA LEU A 130 -3.48 -22.95 -10.55
C LEU A 130 -3.31 -24.44 -10.19
N ARG A 131 -2.59 -25.21 -11.03
CA ARG A 131 -2.24 -26.60 -10.71
C ARG A 131 -1.30 -26.66 -9.49
N ALA A 132 -0.30 -25.79 -9.44
CA ALA A 132 0.61 -25.70 -8.30
C ALA A 132 -0.15 -25.39 -6.98
N ARG A 133 -1.20 -24.54 -7.03
CA ARG A 133 -2.06 -24.28 -5.87
C ARG A 133 -2.78 -25.54 -5.38
N GLY A 134 -3.27 -26.39 -6.28
CA GLY A 134 -3.88 -27.66 -5.91
C GLY A 134 -2.90 -28.55 -5.16
N ILE A 135 -1.67 -28.69 -5.66
CA ILE A 135 -0.62 -29.48 -4.99
C ILE A 135 -0.25 -28.87 -3.63
N GLN A 136 -0.15 -27.55 -3.52
CA GLN A 136 0.09 -26.88 -2.22
C GLN A 136 -1.02 -27.18 -1.22
N LEU A 137 -2.28 -27.13 -1.65
CA LEU A 137 -3.44 -27.46 -0.83
C LEU A 137 -3.35 -28.91 -0.32
N GLU A 138 -3.05 -29.86 -1.21
CA GLU A 138 -2.87 -31.27 -0.83
C GLU A 138 -1.76 -31.44 0.20
N ARG A 139 -0.61 -30.81 0.01
CA ARG A 139 0.52 -30.85 0.98
C ARG A 139 0.17 -30.20 2.33
N ALA A 140 -0.60 -29.13 2.32
CA ALA A 140 -1.08 -28.50 3.57
C ALA A 140 -2.04 -29.40 4.33
N LEU A 141 -2.97 -30.10 3.63
CA LEU A 141 -3.87 -31.09 4.20
C LEU A 141 -3.13 -32.31 4.75
N GLU A 142 -2.14 -32.83 4.03
CA GLU A 142 -1.24 -33.90 4.50
C GLU A 142 -0.50 -33.48 5.77
N ALA A 143 -0.01 -32.22 5.82
CA ALA A 143 0.66 -31.69 7.01
C ALA A 143 -0.27 -31.62 8.22
N ALA A 144 -1.53 -31.22 8.02
CA ALA A 144 -2.55 -31.19 9.08
C ALA A 144 -2.94 -32.61 9.55
N GLY A 145 -2.78 -33.63 8.68
CA GLY A 145 -2.98 -35.05 9.05
C GLY A 145 -4.36 -35.38 9.58
N GLY A 146 -5.38 -34.67 9.09
CA GLY A 146 -6.77 -34.83 9.51
C GLY A 146 -7.19 -34.01 10.73
N GLY A 147 -6.26 -33.31 11.39
CA GLY A 147 -6.60 -32.37 12.46
C GLY A 147 -7.46 -31.22 11.93
N ALA A 148 -8.62 -31.01 12.53
CA ALA A 148 -9.56 -29.97 12.12
C ALA A 148 -10.24 -29.35 13.33
N ALA A 149 -10.42 -28.03 13.32
CA ALA A 149 -11.14 -27.31 14.37
C ALA A 149 -12.00 -26.18 13.77
N ARG A 150 -12.98 -25.71 14.52
CA ARG A 150 -13.73 -24.52 14.17
C ARG A 150 -12.86 -23.29 14.39
N VAL A 151 -12.99 -22.34 13.49
CA VAL A 151 -12.30 -21.05 13.57
C VAL A 151 -12.80 -20.29 14.82
N PRO A 152 -11.95 -19.65 15.59
CA PRO A 152 -12.37 -18.69 16.62
C PRO A 152 -13.28 -17.62 16.02
N ASP A 153 -14.24 -17.13 16.78
CA ASP A 153 -15.16 -16.05 16.38
C ASP A 153 -15.89 -16.29 15.03
N ALA A 154 -16.22 -17.57 14.74
CA ALA A 154 -16.90 -17.96 13.51
C ALA A 154 -18.24 -17.22 13.31
N ASP A 155 -18.90 -16.80 14.40
CA ASP A 155 -20.19 -16.11 14.39
C ASP A 155 -20.07 -14.58 14.14
N ALA A 156 -18.86 -14.02 14.17
CA ALA A 156 -18.64 -12.62 13.90
C ALA A 156 -19.02 -12.26 12.44
N PRO A 157 -19.48 -11.04 12.15
CA PRO A 157 -19.95 -10.68 10.80
C PRO A 157 -18.81 -10.72 9.77
N VAL A 158 -19.08 -11.25 8.56
CA VAL A 158 -18.09 -11.28 7.48
C VAL A 158 -17.95 -9.88 6.87
N ARG A 159 -16.88 -9.18 7.23
CA ARG A 159 -16.56 -7.85 6.69
C ARG A 159 -15.83 -7.89 5.35
N ARG A 160 -15.27 -9.05 4.99
CA ARG A 160 -14.48 -9.25 3.75
C ARG A 160 -15.28 -8.86 2.50
N GLY A 161 -14.71 -7.97 1.69
CA GLY A 161 -15.33 -7.47 0.46
C GLY A 161 -16.37 -6.37 0.65
N ARG A 162 -16.72 -5.97 1.89
CA ARG A 162 -17.75 -4.95 2.15
C ARG A 162 -17.44 -3.63 1.45
N PHE A 163 -16.19 -3.17 1.49
CA PHE A 163 -15.75 -1.95 0.80
C PHE A 163 -15.65 -2.13 -0.72
N LEU A 164 -15.15 -3.30 -1.18
CA LEU A 164 -14.95 -3.53 -2.62
C LEU A 164 -16.26 -3.67 -3.39
N PHE A 165 -17.36 -4.07 -2.73
CA PHE A 165 -18.65 -4.25 -3.40
C PHE A 165 -19.24 -2.90 -3.87
N PRO A 166 -19.46 -1.89 -2.99
CA PRO A 166 -19.95 -0.59 -3.43
C PRO A 166 -18.96 0.12 -4.36
N LEU A 167 -17.64 0.01 -4.11
CA LEU A 167 -16.62 0.56 -5.01
C LEU A 167 -16.72 -0.06 -6.40
N GLY A 168 -16.81 -1.38 -6.50
CA GLY A 168 -16.94 -2.08 -7.77
C GLY A 168 -18.23 -1.70 -8.51
N ALA A 169 -19.35 -1.59 -7.80
CA ALA A 169 -20.61 -1.13 -8.37
C ALA A 169 -20.52 0.32 -8.88
N ALA A 170 -19.91 1.21 -8.11
CA ALA A 170 -19.71 2.61 -8.51
C ALA A 170 -18.82 2.74 -9.75
N VAL A 171 -17.69 2.00 -9.81
CA VAL A 171 -16.79 1.99 -10.97
C VAL A 171 -17.46 1.39 -12.20
N LEU A 172 -18.26 0.32 -12.02
CA LEU A 172 -19.05 -0.27 -13.11
C LEU A 172 -20.08 0.73 -13.63
N ALA A 173 -20.84 1.38 -12.74
CA ALA A 173 -21.80 2.41 -13.11
C ALA A 173 -21.15 3.58 -13.84
N LEU A 174 -19.96 4.02 -13.38
CA LEU A 174 -19.17 5.05 -14.06
C LEU A 174 -18.77 4.60 -15.47
N GLY A 175 -18.35 3.35 -15.64
CA GLY A 175 -18.04 2.79 -16.97
C GLY A 175 -19.26 2.79 -17.89
N VAL A 176 -20.42 2.36 -17.41
CA VAL A 176 -21.68 2.40 -18.16
C VAL A 176 -22.08 3.84 -18.53
N LEU A 177 -21.97 4.77 -17.58
CA LEU A 177 -22.27 6.19 -17.80
C LEU A 177 -21.32 6.80 -18.86
N THR A 178 -20.02 6.51 -18.77
CA THR A 178 -19.03 6.95 -19.75
C THR A 178 -19.35 6.42 -21.15
N GLY A 179 -19.75 5.15 -21.27
CA GLY A 179 -20.20 4.56 -22.53
C GLY A 179 -21.48 5.20 -23.08
N ALA A 180 -22.49 5.41 -22.22
CA ALA A 180 -23.76 6.04 -22.60
C ALA A 180 -23.61 7.52 -23.04
N THR A 181 -22.53 8.17 -22.62
CA THR A 181 -22.23 9.57 -23.00
C THR A 181 -21.16 9.66 -24.09
N ALA A 182 -20.60 8.54 -24.54
CA ALA A 182 -19.51 8.53 -25.51
C ALA A 182 -19.86 9.27 -26.81
N ASP A 183 -21.11 9.14 -27.29
CA ASP A 183 -21.60 9.78 -28.51
C ASP A 183 -21.74 11.32 -28.41
N ARG A 184 -21.54 11.90 -27.24
CA ARG A 184 -21.58 13.35 -27.01
C ARG A 184 -20.22 14.04 -27.20
N TRP A 185 -19.14 13.27 -27.37
CA TRP A 185 -17.79 13.79 -27.52
C TRP A 185 -17.48 14.06 -29.00
N GLY A 186 -16.86 15.21 -29.29
CA GLY A 186 -16.89 15.84 -30.59
C GLY A 186 -16.20 15.14 -31.78
N THR A 187 -15.14 14.33 -31.57
CA THR A 187 -14.36 13.71 -32.67
C THR A 187 -14.45 12.17 -32.64
N ALA A 188 -14.21 11.55 -33.80
CA ALA A 188 -14.21 10.09 -33.93
C ALA A 188 -13.17 9.40 -33.01
N ASP A 189 -12.05 10.09 -32.77
CA ASP A 189 -10.98 9.56 -31.89
C ASP A 189 -11.35 9.72 -30.43
N ASP A 190 -12.01 10.80 -30.04
CA ASP A 190 -12.57 10.98 -28.69
C ASP A 190 -13.63 9.93 -28.39
N HIS A 191 -14.47 9.59 -29.36
CA HIS A 191 -15.43 8.51 -29.32
C HIS A 191 -14.76 7.16 -28.97
N ARG A 192 -13.72 6.79 -29.73
CA ARG A 192 -13.00 5.54 -29.51
C ARG A 192 -12.30 5.53 -28.15
N GLY A 193 -11.65 6.62 -27.76
CA GLY A 193 -11.02 6.79 -26.47
C GLY A 193 -12.02 6.64 -25.31
N SER A 194 -13.20 7.26 -25.43
CA SER A 194 -14.29 7.17 -24.46
C SER A 194 -14.83 5.75 -24.33
N TRP A 195 -14.99 5.03 -25.42
CA TRP A 195 -15.39 3.62 -25.40
C TRP A 195 -14.33 2.70 -24.78
N VAL A 196 -13.02 2.92 -25.05
CA VAL A 196 -11.93 2.17 -24.37
C VAL A 196 -11.99 2.41 -22.87
N MET A 197 -12.15 3.67 -22.45
CA MET A 197 -12.24 4.01 -21.03
C MET A 197 -13.50 3.41 -20.39
N ALA A 198 -14.65 3.49 -21.05
CA ALA A 198 -15.91 2.90 -20.61
C ALA A 198 -15.78 1.40 -20.39
N CYS A 199 -15.25 0.66 -21.37
CA CYS A 199 -15.04 -0.78 -21.29
C CYS A 199 -14.00 -1.14 -20.21
N TYR A 200 -12.95 -0.34 -20.04
CA TYR A 200 -11.95 -0.56 -19.01
C TYR A 200 -12.51 -0.34 -17.61
N LEU A 201 -13.23 0.75 -17.37
CA LEU A 201 -13.91 1.01 -16.08
C LEU A 201 -14.93 -0.08 -15.78
N ALA A 202 -15.73 -0.49 -16.75
CA ALA A 202 -16.67 -1.58 -16.59
C ALA A 202 -15.95 -2.89 -16.22
N GLY A 203 -14.85 -3.22 -16.89
CA GLY A 203 -14.00 -4.36 -16.60
C GLY A 203 -13.36 -4.29 -15.22
N LEU A 204 -12.89 -3.13 -14.79
CA LEU A 204 -12.37 -2.91 -13.42
C LEU A 204 -13.47 -3.07 -12.36
N GLY A 205 -14.64 -2.47 -12.59
CA GLY A 205 -15.79 -2.60 -11.70
C GLY A 205 -16.23 -4.06 -11.54
N ALA A 206 -16.37 -4.78 -12.65
CA ALA A 206 -16.66 -6.21 -12.65
C ALA A 206 -15.58 -7.03 -11.93
N THR A 207 -14.31 -6.68 -12.10
CA THR A 207 -13.18 -7.33 -11.41
C THR A 207 -13.24 -7.08 -9.90
N ALA A 208 -13.56 -5.88 -9.47
CA ALA A 208 -13.72 -5.55 -8.05
C ALA A 208 -14.89 -6.32 -7.42
N LEU A 209 -16.03 -6.40 -8.10
CA LEU A 209 -17.18 -7.20 -7.68
C LEU A 209 -16.85 -8.70 -7.59
N ALA A 210 -16.17 -9.25 -8.60
CA ALA A 210 -15.73 -10.64 -8.59
C ALA A 210 -14.73 -10.91 -7.44
N SER A 211 -13.79 -9.98 -7.18
CA SER A 211 -12.87 -10.06 -6.05
C SER A 211 -13.58 -10.04 -4.71
N ALA A 212 -14.56 -9.14 -4.54
CA ALA A 212 -15.37 -9.05 -3.34
C ALA A 212 -16.16 -10.35 -3.09
N TRP A 213 -16.78 -10.86 -4.15
CA TRP A 213 -17.55 -12.11 -4.08
C TRP A 213 -16.66 -13.32 -3.74
N LEU A 214 -15.52 -13.48 -4.43
CA LEU A 214 -14.57 -14.57 -4.18
C LEU A 214 -14.02 -14.51 -2.76
N GLY A 215 -13.60 -13.33 -2.30
CA GLY A 215 -13.11 -13.13 -0.93
C GLY A 215 -14.16 -13.47 0.11
N ARG A 216 -15.40 -12.97 -0.08
CA ARG A 216 -16.54 -13.29 0.81
C ARG A 216 -16.86 -14.77 0.82
N HIS A 217 -16.91 -15.41 -0.34
CA HIS A 217 -17.19 -16.84 -0.45
C HIS A 217 -16.15 -17.70 0.27
N ARG A 218 -14.87 -17.37 0.15
CA ARG A 218 -13.77 -18.06 0.86
C ARG A 218 -13.85 -17.85 2.37
N ALA A 219 -14.12 -16.63 2.82
CA ALA A 219 -14.27 -16.32 4.25
C ALA A 219 -15.48 -17.07 4.86
N LEU A 220 -16.59 -17.20 4.13
CA LEU A 220 -17.73 -17.99 4.55
C LEU A 220 -17.42 -19.50 4.60
N ALA A 221 -16.65 -20.00 3.64
CA ALA A 221 -16.23 -21.41 3.61
C ALA A 221 -15.37 -21.78 4.83
N LEU A 222 -14.50 -20.88 5.31
CA LEU A 222 -13.71 -21.08 6.53
C LEU A 222 -14.57 -21.19 7.79
N ARG A 223 -15.76 -20.59 7.81
CA ARG A 223 -16.67 -20.55 8.98
C ARG A 223 -17.68 -21.67 8.98
N GLY A 224 -18.02 -22.20 7.80
CA GLY A 224 -19.11 -23.14 7.62
C GLY A 224 -18.86 -24.55 8.17
N ALA A 225 -17.60 -24.95 8.33
CA ALA A 225 -17.20 -26.29 8.79
C ALA A 225 -15.87 -26.21 9.55
N PRO A 226 -15.52 -27.25 10.33
CA PRO A 226 -14.17 -27.39 10.87
C PRO A 226 -13.14 -27.36 9.73
N VAL A 227 -12.08 -26.59 9.92
CA VAL A 227 -11.00 -26.41 8.93
C VAL A 227 -9.70 -27.03 9.44
N PRO A 228 -8.78 -27.41 8.54
CA PRO A 228 -7.48 -27.94 8.92
C PRO A 228 -6.75 -26.97 9.84
N VAL A 229 -6.06 -27.50 10.87
CA VAL A 229 -5.30 -26.71 11.82
C VAL A 229 -3.85 -27.14 11.85
N LEU A 230 -2.94 -26.14 11.89
CA LEU A 230 -1.49 -26.33 11.92
C LEU A 230 -0.87 -25.41 12.96
N ARG A 231 0.03 -25.93 13.79
CA ARG A 231 0.83 -25.11 14.70
C ARG A 231 2.01 -24.53 13.93
N VAL A 232 2.21 -23.23 14.06
CA VAL A 232 3.19 -22.44 13.31
C VAL A 232 3.83 -21.40 14.21
N LEU A 233 4.88 -20.75 13.75
CA LEU A 233 5.38 -19.51 14.33
C LEU A 233 5.00 -18.35 13.42
N VAL A 234 4.70 -17.21 14.00
CA VAL A 234 4.37 -15.98 13.27
C VAL A 234 5.22 -14.81 13.77
N ARG A 235 5.48 -13.87 12.90
CA ARG A 235 6.19 -12.63 13.22
C ARG A 235 5.70 -11.51 12.31
N ASP A 236 5.42 -10.36 12.90
CA ASP A 236 5.05 -9.18 12.11
C ASP A 236 6.30 -8.53 11.52
N ASP A 237 6.27 -8.31 10.22
CA ASP A 237 7.30 -7.54 9.51
C ASP A 237 7.08 -6.04 9.80
N ALA A 238 8.13 -5.26 9.80
CA ALA A 238 8.14 -3.80 9.90
C ALA A 238 7.17 -3.05 8.94
N ARG A 239 6.47 -3.77 8.07
CA ARG A 239 5.48 -3.25 7.11
C ARG A 239 4.03 -3.57 7.48
N GLY A 240 3.80 -4.21 8.63
CA GLY A 240 2.48 -4.68 9.03
C GLY A 240 1.98 -5.90 8.24
N THR A 241 2.90 -6.71 7.71
CA THR A 241 2.59 -7.99 7.05
C THR A 241 3.10 -9.11 7.93
N THR A 242 2.27 -10.06 8.27
CA THR A 242 2.65 -11.20 9.11
C THR A 242 3.35 -12.27 8.29
N GLU A 243 4.53 -12.68 8.74
CA GLU A 243 5.33 -13.79 8.22
C GLU A 243 5.02 -15.06 9.00
N VAL A 244 4.80 -16.16 8.30
CA VAL A 244 4.52 -17.47 8.90
C VAL A 244 5.70 -18.40 8.67
N TYR A 245 6.11 -19.10 9.74
CA TYR A 245 7.26 -20.00 9.77
C TYR A 245 6.85 -21.40 10.22
N ALA A 246 7.68 -22.40 9.96
CA ALA A 246 7.52 -23.73 10.52
C ALA A 246 7.58 -23.69 12.07
N ALA A 247 6.86 -24.57 12.73
CA ALA A 247 6.78 -24.60 14.20
C ALA A 247 8.14 -24.89 14.88
N ASP A 248 9.05 -25.55 14.19
CA ASP A 248 10.41 -25.88 14.62
C ASP A 248 11.48 -24.88 14.16
N ASP A 249 11.12 -23.83 13.42
CA ASP A 249 12.04 -22.76 13.00
C ASP A 249 12.10 -21.62 14.03
N LEU A 250 12.56 -21.95 15.24
CA LEU A 250 12.66 -21.01 16.37
C LEU A 250 13.51 -19.76 16.08
N ALA A 251 14.41 -19.86 15.09
CA ALA A 251 15.22 -18.72 14.64
C ALA A 251 14.47 -17.79 13.67
N ALA A 252 13.25 -18.14 13.27
CA ALA A 252 12.44 -17.44 12.28
C ALA A 252 13.27 -17.11 10.99
N ALA A 253 14.06 -18.09 10.54
CA ALA A 253 15.03 -17.90 9.47
C ALA A 253 14.41 -18.08 8.09
N ARG A 254 13.34 -18.87 7.97
CA ARG A 254 12.77 -19.29 6.68
C ARG A 254 11.26 -19.09 6.62
N PRO A 255 10.79 -17.86 6.40
CA PRO A 255 9.35 -17.63 6.26
C PRO A 255 8.78 -18.42 5.08
N LEU A 256 7.67 -19.12 5.30
CA LEU A 256 6.96 -19.93 4.32
C LEU A 256 6.10 -19.06 3.40
N PHE A 257 5.35 -18.16 4.00
CA PHE A 257 4.49 -17.21 3.29
C PHE A 257 4.27 -15.96 4.12
N THR A 258 3.69 -14.95 3.48
CA THR A 258 3.22 -13.74 4.13
C THR A 258 1.71 -13.62 3.97
N VAL A 259 1.07 -13.01 4.96
CA VAL A 259 -0.35 -12.70 4.96
C VAL A 259 -0.57 -11.34 5.62
N ASP A 260 -1.48 -10.55 5.08
CA ASP A 260 -1.93 -9.32 5.73
C ASP A 260 -3.06 -9.75 6.70
N LEU A 261 -2.90 -9.55 8.00
CA LEU A 261 -3.87 -9.91 9.05
C LEU A 261 -4.55 -8.66 9.61
N THR A 262 -5.77 -8.82 10.12
CA THR A 262 -6.53 -7.80 10.84
C THR A 262 -7.29 -8.46 12.00
N SER A 263 -7.29 -7.79 13.16
CA SER A 263 -8.11 -8.19 14.31
C SER A 263 -9.53 -7.58 14.18
N TYR A 264 -10.53 -8.25 14.74
CA TYR A 264 -11.92 -7.75 14.75
C TYR A 264 -12.06 -6.50 15.61
N ASP A 265 -11.33 -6.42 16.72
CA ASP A 265 -11.45 -5.33 17.67
C ASP A 265 -10.95 -3.99 17.12
N SER A 266 -9.84 -4.00 16.37
CA SER A 266 -9.29 -2.77 15.77
C SER A 266 -10.19 -2.14 14.69
N GLU A 267 -11.01 -2.94 14.00
CA GLU A 267 -11.93 -2.43 12.98
C GLU A 267 -13.27 -1.94 13.56
N ALA A 268 -13.69 -2.46 14.72
CA ALA A 268 -14.89 -2.01 15.39
C ALA A 268 -14.75 -0.58 15.92
N GLU A 269 -13.57 -0.22 16.43
CA GLU A 269 -13.26 1.14 16.90
C GLU A 269 -13.23 2.17 15.76
N THR A 270 -12.69 1.79 14.59
CA THR A 270 -12.62 2.70 13.44
C THR A 270 -14.00 3.02 12.84
N ASP A 271 -14.93 2.04 12.81
CA ASP A 271 -16.31 2.26 12.32
C ASP A 271 -17.12 3.11 13.30
N THR A 272 -16.88 2.98 14.62
CA THR A 272 -17.59 3.76 15.65
C THR A 272 -17.17 5.23 15.65
N ASP A 273 -15.86 5.50 15.44
CA ASP A 273 -15.36 6.88 15.37
C ASP A 273 -15.86 7.63 14.13
N THR A 274 -16.05 6.94 13.00
CA THR A 274 -16.58 7.57 11.77
C THR A 274 -18.06 7.89 11.90
N ASP A 275 -18.86 7.01 12.50
CA ASP A 275 -20.29 7.26 12.74
C ASP A 275 -20.50 8.34 13.81
N THR A 276 -19.66 8.38 14.84
CA THR A 276 -19.73 9.39 15.90
C THR A 276 -19.31 10.77 15.38
N ALA A 277 -18.27 10.84 14.52
CA ALA A 277 -17.85 12.08 13.89
C ALA A 277 -18.92 12.63 12.94
N THR A 278 -19.61 11.77 12.18
CA THR A 278 -20.70 12.19 11.28
C THR A 278 -21.93 12.65 12.06
N LYS A 279 -22.29 12.00 13.18
CA LYS A 279 -23.36 12.44 14.06
C LYS A 279 -23.03 13.76 14.76
N ALA A 280 -21.81 13.93 15.27
CA ALA A 280 -21.39 15.16 15.93
C ALA A 280 -21.45 16.38 14.99
N TYR A 281 -21.20 16.21 13.68
CA TYR A 281 -21.34 17.29 12.70
C TYR A 281 -22.81 17.64 12.39
N THR A 282 -23.71 16.68 12.52
CA THR A 282 -25.16 16.92 12.26
C THR A 282 -25.91 17.45 13.50
N GLU A 283 -25.42 17.12 14.69
CA GLU A 283 -26.04 17.55 15.97
C GLU A 283 -25.50 18.89 16.50
N ALA A 284 -24.37 19.39 15.97
CA ALA A 284 -23.80 20.69 16.37
C ALA A 284 -24.60 21.93 15.85
N GLU A 285 -25.67 21.74 15.06
CA GLU A 285 -26.57 22.80 14.61
C GLU A 285 -27.92 22.86 15.39
N ALA A 286 -28.10 22.01 16.42
CA ALA A 286 -29.33 22.05 17.23
C ALA A 286 -29.01 21.92 18.73
N ASP A 287 -29.29 22.99 19.44
CA ASP A 287 -29.55 23.13 20.89
C ASP A 287 -28.35 23.34 21.85
N ASP A 288 -28.29 24.60 22.30
CA ASP A 288 -27.99 24.98 23.68
C ASP A 288 -28.97 24.29 24.66
N HIS A 289 -28.45 23.42 25.57
CA HIS A 289 -28.81 23.38 26.98
C HIS A 289 -28.34 22.14 27.76
N GLU A 290 -27.75 22.45 28.94
CA GLU A 290 -27.78 21.73 30.22
C GLU A 290 -27.15 20.35 30.39
N ASP A 291 -26.14 20.37 31.28
CA ASP A 291 -25.72 19.39 32.30
C ASP A 291 -26.07 17.88 32.11
N ALA A 292 -25.10 17.10 31.67
CA ALA A 292 -25.10 15.66 31.87
C ALA A 292 -23.73 15.17 32.38
N PRO A 293 -23.69 14.17 33.29
CA PRO A 293 -22.47 13.75 33.99
C PRO A 293 -21.46 13.02 33.08
N GLU A 294 -20.17 13.30 33.29
CA GLU A 294 -19.06 12.72 32.59
C GLU A 294 -19.08 11.17 32.60
N PRO A 295 -19.05 10.50 31.44
CA PRO A 295 -18.78 9.07 31.37
C PRO A 295 -17.29 8.81 31.62
N GLY A 296 -17.02 7.82 32.46
CA GLY A 296 -15.76 7.50 33.10
C GLY A 296 -14.53 7.52 32.20
N ALA A 297 -13.56 8.30 32.61
CA ALA A 297 -12.26 8.52 31.98
C ALA A 297 -11.33 7.26 31.87
N GLY A 298 -11.80 6.09 32.28
CA GLY A 298 -10.99 4.86 32.33
C GLY A 298 -10.90 4.09 31.00
N THR A 299 -11.93 4.12 30.18
CA THR A 299 -12.01 3.33 28.93
C THR A 299 -11.33 4.02 27.74
N VAL A 300 -11.38 5.35 27.68
CA VAL A 300 -10.75 6.14 26.59
C VAL A 300 -9.21 6.12 26.72
N ALA A 301 -8.69 6.07 27.95
CA ALA A 301 -7.25 5.99 28.20
C ALA A 301 -6.65 4.62 27.80
N GLY A 302 -7.44 3.53 27.88
CA GLY A 302 -7.04 2.19 27.45
C GLY A 302 -6.90 2.08 25.94
N ALA A 303 -7.93 2.50 25.21
CA ALA A 303 -7.95 2.47 23.73
C ALA A 303 -6.90 3.41 23.11
N ALA A 304 -6.70 4.59 23.68
CA ALA A 304 -5.64 5.50 23.25
C ALA A 304 -4.23 4.90 23.46
N GLY A 305 -4.02 4.18 24.58
CA GLY A 305 -2.75 3.50 24.88
C GLY A 305 -2.48 2.32 23.93
N GLU A 306 -3.51 1.60 23.51
CA GLU A 306 -3.38 0.48 22.57
C GLU A 306 -3.15 0.95 21.14
N LEU A 307 -3.87 1.96 20.69
CA LEU A 307 -3.61 2.63 19.41
C LEU A 307 -2.19 3.22 19.38
N GLU A 308 -1.70 3.75 20.50
CA GLU A 308 -0.35 4.26 20.65
C GLU A 308 0.69 3.15 20.55
N ARG A 309 0.46 1.98 21.17
CA ARG A 309 1.31 0.79 21.04
C ARG A 309 1.32 0.24 19.61
N LEU A 310 0.16 0.15 18.96
CA LEU A 310 0.06 -0.30 17.57
C LEU A 310 0.72 0.68 16.60
N LEU A 311 0.62 1.98 16.86
CA LEU A 311 1.30 3.01 16.07
C LEU A 311 2.81 3.01 16.32
N ASP A 312 3.26 2.74 17.54
CA ASP A 312 4.69 2.60 17.88
C ASP A 312 5.27 1.30 17.31
N ALA A 313 4.55 0.20 17.35
CA ALA A 313 4.93 -1.05 16.68
C ALA A 313 4.97 -0.91 15.14
N ALA A 314 4.04 -0.15 14.56
CA ALA A 314 4.06 0.16 13.12
C ALA A 314 5.19 1.12 12.71
N ASP A 315 5.74 1.88 13.66
CA ASP A 315 6.82 2.84 13.43
C ASP A 315 8.21 2.26 13.71
N ASP A 316 8.32 1.15 14.43
CA ASP A 316 9.59 0.48 14.61
C ASP A 316 9.90 -0.36 13.36
N ASP A 317 11.02 -0.03 12.65
CA ASP A 317 11.54 -0.84 11.53
C ASP A 317 12.08 -2.21 12.03
N THR A 318 11.91 -2.53 13.32
CA THR A 318 12.19 -3.81 13.94
C THR A 318 11.01 -4.75 13.71
N PRO A 319 11.26 -5.97 13.22
CA PRO A 319 10.23 -7.00 13.19
C PRO A 319 9.71 -7.26 14.61
N GLY A 320 8.44 -7.53 14.76
CA GLY A 320 7.83 -7.92 16.02
C GLY A 320 8.48 -9.18 16.61
N PRO A 321 8.14 -9.53 17.86
CA PRO A 321 8.60 -10.78 18.48
C PRO A 321 8.05 -11.99 17.71
N VAL A 322 8.76 -13.11 17.79
CA VAL A 322 8.28 -14.39 17.28
C VAL A 322 7.22 -14.92 18.24
N ARG A 323 6.05 -15.28 17.72
CA ARG A 323 4.90 -15.76 18.50
C ARG A 323 4.49 -17.16 18.05
N GLU A 324 4.14 -18.04 18.99
CA GLU A 324 3.45 -19.27 18.66
C GLU A 324 2.04 -18.98 18.19
N ALA A 325 1.57 -19.73 17.19
CA ALA A 325 0.24 -19.54 16.62
C ALA A 325 -0.37 -20.84 16.11
N VAL A 326 -1.69 -20.86 16.04
CA VAL A 326 -2.48 -21.88 15.33
C VAL A 326 -3.02 -21.25 14.04
N LEU A 327 -2.69 -21.85 12.92
CA LEU A 327 -3.18 -21.49 11.61
C LEU A 327 -4.43 -22.32 11.30
N PHE A 328 -5.55 -21.67 11.08
CA PHE A 328 -6.82 -22.27 10.64
C PHE A 328 -6.97 -22.10 9.13
N GLY A 329 -7.26 -23.20 8.44
CA GLY A 329 -7.34 -23.26 6.99
C GLY A 329 -6.06 -23.79 6.35
N ALA A 330 -6.18 -24.44 5.19
CA ALA A 330 -5.06 -24.95 4.43
C ALA A 330 -4.39 -23.84 3.61
N PRO A 331 -3.13 -23.47 3.86
CA PRO A 331 -2.45 -22.40 3.14
C PRO A 331 -2.03 -22.86 1.72
N PHE A 332 -2.34 -22.03 0.72
CA PHE A 332 -1.85 -22.11 -0.66
C PHE A 332 -1.81 -20.70 -1.27
N ASP A 333 -1.20 -20.53 -2.43
CA ASP A 333 -1.13 -19.21 -3.09
C ASP A 333 -2.54 -18.66 -3.38
N GLY A 334 -2.95 -17.65 -2.65
CA GLY A 334 -4.27 -17.03 -2.75
C GLY A 334 -5.32 -17.55 -1.77
N ALA A 335 -4.97 -18.44 -0.83
CA ALA A 335 -5.87 -18.88 0.25
C ALA A 335 -6.19 -17.72 1.21
N GLU A 336 -7.29 -17.87 1.91
CA GLU A 336 -7.59 -17.11 3.14
C GLU A 336 -7.39 -18.02 4.34
N VAL A 337 -6.89 -17.46 5.42
CA VAL A 337 -6.56 -18.18 6.67
C VAL A 337 -6.93 -17.33 7.87
N VAL A 338 -7.04 -17.97 9.01
CA VAL A 338 -7.14 -17.29 10.31
C VAL A 338 -5.97 -17.73 11.18
N VAL A 339 -5.41 -16.81 11.90
CA VAL A 339 -4.28 -17.03 12.80
C VAL A 339 -4.72 -16.71 14.21
N LEU A 340 -4.56 -17.66 15.11
CA LEU A 340 -4.69 -17.46 16.55
C LEU A 340 -3.29 -17.43 17.14
N SER A 341 -2.78 -16.26 17.51
CA SER A 341 -1.42 -16.08 18.00
C SER A 341 -1.38 -15.71 19.49
N ALA A 342 -0.24 -15.99 20.12
CA ALA A 342 0.04 -15.45 21.44
C ALA A 342 0.05 -13.92 21.40
N ASP A 343 -0.50 -13.29 22.43
CA ASP A 343 -0.38 -11.84 22.61
C ASP A 343 1.03 -11.49 23.15
N GLU A 344 1.44 -10.24 23.00
CA GLU A 344 2.69 -9.73 23.59
C GLU A 344 2.61 -9.69 25.12
N ASP A 345 1.41 -9.45 25.64
CA ASP A 345 1.13 -9.52 27.07
C ASP A 345 0.61 -10.93 27.42
N PRO A 346 1.34 -11.73 28.23
CA PRO A 346 0.94 -13.10 28.56
C PRO A 346 -0.36 -13.18 29.36
N ASP A 347 -0.83 -12.08 29.95
CA ASP A 347 -2.08 -12.01 30.71
C ASP A 347 -3.30 -11.70 29.78
N GLN A 348 -3.06 -11.36 28.53
CA GLN A 348 -4.10 -11.13 27.54
C GLN A 348 -4.56 -12.44 26.87
N PRO A 349 -5.81 -12.54 26.43
CA PRO A 349 -6.28 -13.67 25.65
C PRO A 349 -5.56 -13.75 24.31
N PRO A 350 -5.42 -14.96 23.73
CA PRO A 350 -4.85 -15.12 22.40
C PRO A 350 -5.56 -14.28 21.34
N LEU A 351 -4.80 -13.67 20.46
CA LEU A 351 -5.31 -12.77 19.43
C LEU A 351 -5.76 -13.57 18.21
N ALA A 352 -7.05 -13.49 17.87
CA ALA A 352 -7.60 -14.09 16.66
C ALA A 352 -7.60 -13.06 15.52
N GLU A 353 -6.81 -13.32 14.49
CA GLU A 353 -6.63 -12.42 13.34
C GLU A 353 -7.07 -13.09 12.04
N TRP A 354 -7.80 -12.36 11.22
CA TRP A 354 -8.31 -12.82 9.95
C TRP A 354 -7.49 -12.27 8.79
N SER A 355 -7.31 -13.06 7.74
CA SER A 355 -6.59 -12.58 6.56
C SER A 355 -7.33 -11.41 5.89
N ALA A 356 -6.72 -10.23 5.90
CA ALA A 356 -7.16 -9.05 5.13
C ALA A 356 -6.73 -9.14 3.66
N GLY A 357 -5.76 -9.99 3.36
CA GLY A 357 -5.23 -10.27 2.04
C GLY A 357 -5.00 -11.78 1.81
N PRO A 358 -4.85 -12.22 0.58
CA PRO A 358 -4.58 -13.62 0.29
C PRO A 358 -3.19 -14.04 0.76
N VAL A 359 -3.04 -15.31 1.15
CA VAL A 359 -1.74 -15.94 1.42
C VAL A 359 -0.80 -15.76 0.23
N ARG A 360 0.42 -15.31 0.51
CA ARG A 360 1.48 -15.10 -0.49
C ARG A 360 2.68 -15.99 -0.13
N PRO A 361 2.77 -17.20 -0.70
CA PRO A 361 3.86 -18.11 -0.42
C PRO A 361 5.22 -17.49 -0.74
N LEU A 362 6.29 -17.79 0.01
CA LEU A 362 7.65 -17.31 -0.23
C LEU A 362 8.52 -18.46 -0.78
N SER A 363 9.22 -18.23 -1.91
CA SER A 363 10.20 -19.23 -2.36
C SER A 363 11.36 -19.28 -1.36
N PRO A 364 11.98 -20.45 -1.13
CA PRO A 364 13.11 -20.58 -0.20
C PRO A 364 14.21 -19.55 -0.46
N SER A 365 14.53 -19.31 -1.73
CA SER A 365 15.51 -18.29 -2.13
C SER A 365 15.03 -16.83 -1.92
N ALA A 366 13.73 -16.59 -1.87
CA ALA A 366 13.20 -15.27 -1.56
C ALA A 366 13.25 -14.99 -0.05
N GLY A 367 12.97 -15.99 0.79
CA GLY A 367 13.14 -15.91 2.24
C GLY A 367 14.58 -15.57 2.62
N VAL A 368 15.55 -16.33 2.11
CA VAL A 368 16.98 -16.07 2.36
C VAL A 368 17.39 -14.66 1.90
N ARG A 369 16.96 -14.22 0.71
CA ARG A 369 17.27 -12.87 0.22
C ARG A 369 16.61 -11.79 1.07
N ARG A 370 15.40 -12.03 1.59
CA ARG A 370 14.69 -11.12 2.45
C ARG A 370 15.40 -10.96 3.79
N ALA A 371 15.74 -12.06 4.47
CA ALA A 371 16.51 -12.06 5.70
C ALA A 371 17.88 -11.38 5.53
N ALA A 372 18.61 -11.68 4.44
CA ALA A 372 19.85 -10.99 4.12
C ALA A 372 19.67 -9.50 3.85
N GLY A 373 18.57 -9.13 3.20
CA GLY A 373 18.19 -7.74 2.93
C GLY A 373 17.86 -6.95 4.20
N GLU A 374 17.14 -7.57 5.13
CA GLU A 374 16.80 -7.00 6.44
C GLU A 374 18.06 -6.80 7.28
N LYS A 375 18.90 -7.82 7.39
CA LYS A 375 20.20 -7.71 8.09
C LYS A 375 21.08 -6.61 7.51
N ALA A 376 21.18 -6.54 6.18
CA ALA A 376 21.93 -5.48 5.52
C ALA A 376 21.32 -4.08 5.73
N ARG A 377 19.99 -4.00 5.88
CA ARG A 377 19.26 -2.76 6.20
C ARG A 377 19.50 -2.33 7.64
N GLU A 378 19.40 -3.25 8.60
CA GLU A 378 19.73 -2.98 10.00
C GLU A 378 21.16 -2.50 10.18
N GLU A 379 22.13 -3.22 9.60
CA GLU A 379 23.54 -2.82 9.65
C GLU A 379 23.75 -1.42 9.05
N ARG A 380 23.05 -1.12 7.95
CA ARG A 380 23.10 0.21 7.33
C ARG A 380 22.53 1.27 8.26
N ASN A 381 21.36 1.03 8.85
CA ASN A 381 20.72 1.94 9.78
C ASN A 381 21.60 2.19 11.01
N ARG A 382 22.17 1.14 11.61
CA ARG A 382 23.11 1.24 12.72
C ARG A 382 24.37 2.04 12.34
N ARG A 383 24.91 1.84 11.13
CA ARG A 383 26.06 2.63 10.63
C ARG A 383 25.69 4.11 10.41
N LEU A 384 24.50 4.38 9.86
CA LEU A 384 24.00 5.73 9.66
C LEU A 384 23.76 6.44 11.00
N GLU A 385 23.17 5.76 11.98
CA GLU A 385 22.98 6.30 13.32
C GLU A 385 24.32 6.63 14.03
N ARG A 386 25.29 5.71 13.98
CA ARG A 386 26.62 5.96 14.54
C ARG A 386 27.28 7.17 13.88
N ARG A 387 27.26 7.25 12.55
CA ARG A 387 27.81 8.40 11.80
C ARG A 387 27.06 9.69 12.12
N ALA A 388 25.73 9.63 12.25
CA ALA A 388 24.94 10.80 12.60
C ALA A 388 25.27 11.29 14.02
N ARG A 389 25.38 10.37 15.00
CA ARG A 389 25.82 10.73 16.36
C ARG A 389 27.21 11.36 16.36
N GLN A 390 28.16 10.76 15.67
CA GLN A 390 29.51 11.31 15.52
C GLN A 390 29.50 12.68 14.83
N ALA A 391 28.80 12.81 13.69
CA ALA A 391 28.71 14.08 12.97
C ALA A 391 28.01 15.18 13.77
N VAL A 392 27.11 14.84 14.69
CA VAL A 392 26.47 15.79 15.59
C VAL A 392 27.38 16.14 16.75
N ALA A 393 28.08 15.15 17.32
CA ALA A 393 29.05 15.35 18.42
C ALA A 393 30.29 16.15 17.99
N ASP A 394 30.78 15.90 16.77
CA ASP A 394 31.98 16.60 16.23
C ASP A 394 31.67 18.03 15.76
N ARG A 395 30.39 18.39 15.61
CA ARG A 395 30.02 19.78 15.27
C ARG A 395 29.90 20.61 16.54
N ALA A 396 30.48 21.77 16.52
CA ALA A 396 30.29 22.74 17.59
C ALA A 396 28.81 22.96 17.89
N PRO A 397 28.39 23.08 19.15
CA PRO A 397 27.00 23.27 19.53
C PRO A 397 26.47 24.54 18.84
N ALA A 398 25.66 24.33 17.81
CA ALA A 398 25.02 25.44 17.12
C ALA A 398 23.71 25.79 17.85
N PRO A 399 23.46 27.10 18.07
CA PRO A 399 22.24 27.52 18.75
C PRO A 399 20.98 27.06 18.01
N VAL A 400 21.01 27.01 16.69
CA VAL A 400 19.88 26.57 15.83
C VAL A 400 20.43 25.81 14.63
N ARG A 401 19.80 24.72 14.25
CA ARG A 401 20.15 23.95 13.04
C ARG A 401 19.08 24.09 11.97
N ARG A 402 19.50 24.16 10.69
CA ARG A 402 18.60 24.43 9.57
C ARG A 402 18.90 23.54 8.39
N TRP A 403 17.86 22.97 7.82
CA TRP A 403 17.90 22.21 6.57
C TRP A 403 16.93 22.83 5.58
N ARG A 404 17.29 22.83 4.31
CA ARG A 404 16.52 23.44 3.22
C ARG A 404 16.53 22.55 2.00
N ALA A 405 15.55 22.76 1.13
CA ALA A 405 15.54 22.15 -0.19
C ALA A 405 16.85 22.43 -0.93
N GLY A 406 17.51 21.38 -1.38
CA GLY A 406 18.71 21.45 -2.19
C GLY A 406 18.42 21.87 -3.63
N TRP A 407 19.47 22.18 -4.40
CA TRP A 407 19.30 22.47 -5.82
C TRP A 407 18.70 21.31 -6.62
N PRO A 408 18.97 20.00 -6.32
CA PRO A 408 18.33 18.90 -7.03
C PRO A 408 16.82 18.83 -6.77
N ASP A 409 16.37 19.20 -5.56
CA ASP A 409 14.93 19.22 -5.24
C ASP A 409 14.22 20.31 -6.05
N ARG A 410 14.89 21.46 -6.22
CA ARG A 410 14.40 22.57 -7.04
C ARG A 410 14.36 22.19 -8.53
N LEU A 411 15.43 21.57 -9.04
CA LEU A 411 15.48 21.11 -10.44
C LEU A 411 14.36 20.10 -10.71
N ALA A 412 14.15 19.14 -9.82
CA ALA A 412 13.09 18.15 -10.00
C ALA A 412 11.69 18.77 -9.94
N ALA A 413 11.48 19.78 -9.09
CA ALA A 413 10.20 20.50 -9.07
C ALA A 413 10.00 21.30 -10.38
N VAL A 414 11.04 21.93 -10.92
CA VAL A 414 10.99 22.61 -12.23
C VAL A 414 10.68 21.61 -13.36
N LEU A 415 11.36 20.45 -13.38
CA LEU A 415 11.09 19.39 -14.36
C LEU A 415 9.67 18.85 -14.25
N LEU A 416 9.12 18.72 -13.04
CA LEU A 416 7.74 18.30 -12.82
C LEU A 416 6.75 19.32 -13.36
N VAL A 417 7.01 20.61 -13.13
CA VAL A 417 6.19 21.72 -13.67
C VAL A 417 6.27 21.73 -15.20
N GLN A 418 7.47 21.60 -15.75
CA GLN A 418 7.66 21.58 -17.22
C GLN A 418 6.99 20.35 -17.85
N TRP A 419 7.12 19.16 -17.24
CA TRP A 419 6.44 17.96 -17.69
C TRP A 419 4.92 18.09 -17.60
N GLY A 420 4.39 18.58 -16.47
CA GLY A 420 2.97 18.86 -16.31
C GLY A 420 2.47 19.90 -17.32
N GLY A 421 3.23 20.98 -17.52
CA GLY A 421 2.94 22.01 -18.52
C GLY A 421 2.94 21.45 -19.94
N TRP A 422 3.87 20.57 -20.27
CA TRP A 422 3.93 19.91 -21.58
C TRP A 422 2.74 18.97 -21.80
N LEU A 423 2.39 18.15 -20.81
CA LEU A 423 1.19 17.29 -20.90
C LEU A 423 -0.10 18.09 -21.08
N ILE A 424 -0.18 19.23 -20.40
CA ILE A 424 -1.30 20.15 -20.53
C ILE A 424 -1.31 20.77 -21.94
N TRP A 425 -0.16 21.25 -22.41
CA TRP A 425 -0.01 21.84 -23.74
C TRP A 425 -0.44 20.85 -24.83
N THR A 426 0.05 19.60 -24.79
CA THR A 426 -0.35 18.57 -25.78
C THR A 426 -1.85 18.28 -25.72
N GLY A 427 -2.43 18.20 -24.51
CA GLY A 427 -3.87 18.03 -24.35
C GLY A 427 -4.70 19.20 -24.90
N PHE A 428 -4.16 20.44 -24.87
CA PHE A 428 -4.85 21.63 -25.41
C PHE A 428 -4.72 21.80 -26.90
N THR A 429 -3.61 21.36 -27.52
CA THR A 429 -3.35 21.55 -28.96
C THR A 429 -3.98 20.48 -29.82
N GLU A 430 -4.26 19.29 -29.23
CA GLU A 430 -4.74 18.12 -29.96
C GLU A 430 -6.24 17.85 -29.77
N SER A 431 -6.90 18.43 -28.77
CA SER A 431 -8.32 18.14 -28.45
C SER A 431 -9.21 19.37 -28.72
N GLU A 432 -10.39 19.14 -29.28
CA GLU A 432 -11.46 20.13 -29.22
C GLU A 432 -11.79 20.42 -27.75
N ARG A 433 -11.90 21.72 -27.41
CA ARG A 433 -12.00 22.25 -26.03
C ARG A 433 -13.27 21.75 -25.34
N SER A 434 -13.19 20.66 -24.58
CA SER A 434 -14.32 20.23 -23.75
C SER A 434 -14.24 20.87 -22.36
N VAL A 435 -15.40 21.17 -21.78
CA VAL A 435 -15.51 21.69 -20.40
C VAL A 435 -14.85 20.73 -19.40
N GLY A 436 -14.91 19.42 -19.66
CA GLY A 436 -14.27 18.39 -18.84
C GLY A 436 -12.74 18.48 -18.86
N THR A 437 -12.13 18.69 -20.03
CA THR A 437 -10.68 18.86 -20.18
C THR A 437 -10.22 20.13 -19.47
N LEU A 438 -10.94 21.24 -19.64
CA LEU A 438 -10.69 22.49 -18.94
C LEU A 438 -10.76 22.32 -17.41
N GLY A 439 -11.78 21.62 -16.91
CA GLY A 439 -11.94 21.33 -15.48
C GLY A 439 -10.80 20.49 -14.92
N LEU A 440 -10.39 19.43 -15.62
CA LEU A 440 -9.26 18.58 -15.22
C LEU A 440 -7.95 19.37 -15.19
N VAL A 441 -7.69 20.16 -16.21
CA VAL A 441 -6.49 20.99 -16.34
C VAL A 441 -6.46 22.07 -15.25
N ALA A 442 -7.59 22.71 -14.97
CA ALA A 442 -7.72 23.65 -13.86
C ALA A 442 -7.41 23.00 -12.52
N ALA A 443 -7.97 21.82 -12.26
CA ALA A 443 -7.74 21.06 -11.03
C ALA A 443 -6.27 20.64 -10.86
N LEU A 444 -5.64 20.13 -11.92
CA LEU A 444 -4.23 19.74 -11.92
C LEU A 444 -3.30 20.93 -11.68
N GLY A 445 -3.59 22.06 -12.31
CA GLY A 445 -2.82 23.29 -12.12
C GLY A 445 -2.98 23.85 -10.70
N LEU A 446 -4.18 23.84 -10.16
CA LEU A 446 -4.42 24.25 -8.77
C LEU A 446 -3.69 23.34 -7.77
N TYR A 447 -3.74 22.03 -8.00
CA TYR A 447 -2.96 21.06 -7.22
C TYR A 447 -1.45 21.33 -7.31
N GLY A 448 -0.94 21.62 -8.52
CA GLY A 448 0.44 22.02 -8.75
C GLY A 448 0.80 23.31 -8.01
N ALA A 449 -0.05 24.33 -8.09
CA ALA A 449 0.15 25.63 -7.43
C ALA A 449 0.28 25.49 -5.89
N VAL A 450 -0.42 24.53 -5.29
CA VAL A 450 -0.33 24.24 -3.85
C VAL A 450 0.92 23.41 -3.51
N ARG A 451 1.24 22.40 -4.30
CA ARG A 451 2.32 21.43 -4.01
C ARG A 451 3.73 21.92 -4.37
N VAL A 452 3.86 22.67 -5.47
CA VAL A 452 5.17 23.13 -5.96
C VAL A 452 5.89 24.04 -4.97
N PRO A 453 5.27 25.07 -4.38
CA PRO A 453 5.94 25.91 -3.39
C PRO A 453 6.46 25.14 -2.18
N VAL A 454 5.69 24.15 -1.69
CA VAL A 454 6.10 23.33 -0.54
C VAL A 454 7.32 22.48 -0.90
N LYS A 455 7.37 21.92 -2.12
CA LYS A 455 8.52 21.13 -2.58
C LYS A 455 9.77 21.98 -2.86
N LEU A 456 9.59 23.19 -3.38
CA LEU A 456 10.70 24.10 -3.72
C LEU A 456 11.35 24.78 -2.52
N ALA A 457 10.55 25.10 -1.50
CA ALA A 457 10.95 25.98 -0.41
C ALA A 457 10.78 25.36 0.99
N TRP A 458 10.70 24.01 1.09
CA TRP A 458 10.62 23.39 2.39
C TRP A 458 11.87 23.73 3.24
N ARG A 459 11.62 23.91 4.52
CA ARG A 459 12.64 24.17 5.52
C ARG A 459 12.25 23.45 6.81
N ILE A 460 13.24 22.82 7.44
CA ILE A 460 13.18 22.33 8.81
C ILE A 460 14.19 23.13 9.63
N THR A 461 13.76 23.68 10.74
CA THR A 461 14.61 24.38 11.70
C THR A 461 14.47 23.69 13.04
N ALA A 462 15.57 23.17 13.59
CA ALA A 462 15.63 22.60 14.93
C ALA A 462 16.16 23.64 15.92
N ASP A 463 15.47 23.78 17.03
CA ASP A 463 15.88 24.61 18.16
C ASP A 463 15.72 23.84 19.50
N ARG A 464 15.96 24.52 20.61
CA ARG A 464 15.82 23.91 21.94
C ARG A 464 14.42 23.34 22.20
N SER A 465 13.37 23.97 21.69
CA SER A 465 11.97 23.63 21.97
C SER A 465 11.44 22.50 21.08
N GLY A 466 12.01 22.32 19.87
CA GLY A 466 11.48 21.34 18.91
C GLY A 466 11.91 21.59 17.48
N LEU A 467 11.09 21.12 16.56
CA LEU A 467 11.24 21.31 15.11
C LEU A 467 10.22 22.34 14.60
N TRP A 468 10.70 23.27 13.81
CA TRP A 468 9.87 24.18 13.02
C TRP A 468 9.87 23.73 11.58
N ILE A 469 8.70 23.38 11.06
CA ILE A 469 8.52 22.86 9.70
C ILE A 469 7.77 23.88 8.89
N THR A 470 8.36 24.32 7.77
CA THR A 470 7.69 25.28 6.88
C THR A 470 6.61 24.58 6.07
N GLY A 471 5.38 25.05 6.20
CA GLY A 471 4.20 24.59 5.48
C GLY A 471 3.55 25.70 4.64
N LEU A 472 2.45 25.37 3.99
CA LEU A 472 1.69 26.30 3.15
C LEU A 472 1.17 27.50 3.97
N ARG A 473 0.58 27.23 5.15
CA ARG A 473 -0.03 28.25 6.02
C ARG A 473 0.98 28.98 6.91
N GLY A 474 2.19 28.46 7.05
CA GLY A 474 3.25 29.04 7.88
C GLY A 474 4.12 27.99 8.54
N PRO A 475 5.10 28.40 9.35
CA PRO A 475 5.91 27.48 10.13
C PRO A 475 5.07 26.83 11.23
N ARG A 476 5.14 25.50 11.30
CA ARG A 476 4.47 24.70 12.34
C ARG A 476 5.52 24.23 13.34
N HIS A 477 5.26 24.39 14.61
CA HIS A 477 6.09 23.91 15.69
C HIS A 477 5.71 22.49 16.10
N VAL A 478 6.70 21.62 16.24
CA VAL A 478 6.56 20.26 16.72
C VAL A 478 7.54 20.06 17.87
N PRO A 479 7.09 19.96 19.13
CA PRO A 479 7.94 19.67 20.28
C PRO A 479 8.73 18.38 20.09
N TRP A 480 9.95 18.30 20.69
CA TRP A 480 10.79 17.10 20.57
C TRP A 480 10.09 15.83 21.06
N ASP A 481 9.29 15.95 22.11
CA ASP A 481 8.63 14.83 22.76
C ASP A 481 7.40 14.32 21.98
N ASP A 482 6.84 15.16 21.10
CA ASP A 482 5.73 14.78 20.22
C ASP A 482 6.22 14.07 18.95
N ILE A 483 7.52 14.13 18.63
CA ILE A 483 8.06 13.52 17.42
C ILE A 483 8.13 12.01 17.62
N ARG A 484 7.29 11.28 16.89
CA ARG A 484 7.28 9.81 16.92
C ARG A 484 8.37 9.22 16.05
N SER A 485 8.44 9.62 14.79
CA SER A 485 9.44 9.09 13.88
C SER A 485 9.88 10.08 12.80
N VAL A 486 11.16 9.95 12.38
CA VAL A 486 11.73 10.68 11.25
C VAL A 486 12.43 9.67 10.36
N ARG A 487 11.83 9.41 9.19
CA ARG A 487 12.33 8.35 8.28
C ARG A 487 12.21 8.75 6.82
N ARG A 488 13.10 8.19 6.01
CA ARG A 488 12.91 8.19 4.57
C ARG A 488 12.21 6.91 4.13
N ARG A 489 11.03 7.05 3.55
CA ARG A 489 10.29 5.94 2.94
C ARG A 489 10.30 6.09 1.43
N SER A 490 11.01 5.21 0.73
CA SER A 490 11.18 5.22 -0.74
C SER A 490 11.67 6.56 -1.28
N PHE A 491 10.80 7.44 -1.70
CA PHE A 491 11.08 8.75 -2.30
C PHE A 491 10.73 9.93 -1.40
N GLU A 492 10.26 9.67 -0.17
CA GLU A 492 9.79 10.71 0.73
C GLU A 492 10.57 10.69 2.04
N LEU A 493 10.91 11.89 2.55
CA LEU A 493 11.23 12.08 3.94
C LEU A 493 9.91 12.27 4.67
N LYS A 494 9.58 11.34 5.57
CA LYS A 494 8.36 11.40 6.36
C LYS A 494 8.73 11.70 7.81
N LEU A 495 8.06 12.69 8.38
CA LEU A 495 8.15 13.06 9.77
C LEU A 495 6.76 12.92 10.37
N ARG A 496 6.63 12.10 11.42
CA ARG A 496 5.36 11.86 12.13
C ARG A 496 5.47 12.38 13.55
N TRP A 497 4.41 13.01 14.00
CA TRP A 497 4.23 13.41 15.40
C TRP A 497 2.81 13.04 15.85
N ARG A 498 2.47 13.30 17.11
CA ARG A 498 1.31 12.75 17.82
C ARG A 498 0.03 12.67 16.97
N ASP A 499 -0.36 13.71 16.25
CA ASP A 499 -1.66 13.81 15.58
C ASP A 499 -1.57 14.07 14.06
N ASP A 500 -0.36 14.13 13.48
CA ASP A 500 -0.23 14.51 12.08
C ASP A 500 1.09 14.02 11.47
N ASP A 501 1.16 14.06 10.16
CA ASP A 501 2.37 13.73 9.43
C ASP A 501 2.73 14.83 8.42
N TRP A 502 4.02 14.95 8.16
CA TRP A 502 4.55 15.80 7.11
C TRP A 502 5.51 15.01 6.24
N SER A 503 5.34 15.15 4.94
CA SER A 503 6.22 14.47 3.99
C SER A 503 6.72 15.42 2.91
N VAL A 504 7.98 15.23 2.56
CA VAL A 504 8.63 15.87 1.40
C VAL A 504 9.12 14.79 0.47
N ALA A 505 8.66 14.83 -0.78
CA ALA A 505 9.13 13.91 -1.79
C ALA A 505 10.59 14.20 -2.15
N ALA A 506 11.41 13.17 -2.08
CA ALA A 506 12.81 13.19 -2.51
C ALA A 506 12.90 12.73 -3.96
N PRO A 507 13.06 13.62 -4.95
CA PRO A 507 13.08 13.24 -6.36
C PRO A 507 14.36 12.54 -6.80
N ARG A 508 15.26 12.24 -5.88
CA ARG A 508 16.53 11.61 -6.18
C ARG A 508 16.41 10.12 -6.40
N TRP A 509 17.09 9.63 -7.38
CA TRP A 509 17.13 8.22 -7.74
C TRP A 509 18.01 7.45 -6.77
N ALA A 510 17.42 6.90 -5.73
CA ALA A 510 18.11 6.11 -4.70
C ALA A 510 18.95 4.94 -5.26
N TRP A 511 18.62 4.47 -6.48
CA TRP A 511 19.40 3.47 -7.19
C TRP A 511 20.76 4.01 -7.64
N PHE A 512 20.80 5.23 -8.19
CA PHE A 512 22.04 5.85 -8.69
C PHE A 512 23.00 6.20 -7.55
N GLU A 513 22.45 6.72 -6.44
CA GLU A 513 23.24 7.05 -5.25
C GLU A 513 23.80 5.79 -4.58
N ARG A 514 23.00 4.73 -4.47
CA ARG A 514 23.45 3.43 -3.95
C ARG A 514 24.58 2.83 -4.80
N ARG A 515 24.50 2.95 -6.13
CA ARG A 515 25.54 2.45 -7.03
C ARG A 515 26.87 3.18 -6.89
N ARG A 516 26.83 4.46 -6.46
CA ARG A 516 28.00 5.29 -6.19
C ARG A 516 28.44 5.27 -4.72
N GLY A 517 27.81 4.50 -3.85
CA GLY A 517 28.13 4.44 -2.42
C GLY A 517 27.81 5.73 -1.66
N LEU A 518 27.04 6.65 -2.24
CA LEU A 518 26.68 7.93 -1.62
C LEU A 518 25.51 7.74 -0.65
N VAL A 519 25.56 8.45 0.48
CA VAL A 519 24.46 8.52 1.43
C VAL A 519 23.45 9.54 0.92
N HIS A 520 22.19 9.15 0.82
CA HIS A 520 21.16 10.10 0.42
C HIS A 520 21.03 11.21 1.48
N PRO A 521 20.98 12.50 1.11
CA PRO A 521 20.89 13.61 2.07
C PRO A 521 19.72 13.48 3.04
N TYR A 522 18.60 12.93 2.62
CA TYR A 522 17.45 12.69 3.50
C TYR A 522 17.64 11.52 4.46
N ASP A 523 18.46 10.52 4.13
CA ASP A 523 18.85 9.48 5.10
C ASP A 523 19.76 10.09 6.18
N ALA A 524 20.68 10.98 5.79
CA ALA A 524 21.53 11.70 6.74
C ALA A 524 20.69 12.63 7.63
N LEU A 525 19.74 13.37 7.04
CA LEU A 525 18.83 14.26 7.77
C LEU A 525 17.94 13.47 8.74
N ALA A 526 17.32 12.37 8.30
CA ALA A 526 16.49 11.52 9.14
C ALA A 526 17.29 10.94 10.32
N ALA A 527 18.52 10.47 10.06
CA ALA A 527 19.41 9.96 11.09
C ALA A 527 19.82 11.05 12.10
N GLU A 528 20.12 12.27 11.63
CA GLU A 528 20.49 13.41 12.47
C GLU A 528 19.32 13.85 13.36
N LEU A 529 18.10 13.98 12.82
CA LEU A 529 16.89 14.31 13.59
C LEU A 529 16.52 13.21 14.58
N SER A 530 16.65 11.94 14.18
CA SER A 530 16.41 10.81 15.07
C SER A 530 17.42 10.73 16.23
N ALA A 531 18.69 11.10 15.98
CA ALA A 531 19.70 11.18 17.03
C ALA A 531 19.36 12.27 18.06
N MET A 532 18.95 13.46 17.61
CA MET A 532 18.54 14.57 18.49
C MET A 532 17.26 14.26 19.28
N ARG A 533 16.34 13.49 18.71
CA ARG A 533 15.14 13.04 19.42
C ARG A 533 15.50 12.16 20.59
N ARG A 534 16.37 11.14 20.36
CA ARG A 534 16.74 10.12 21.36
C ARG A 534 17.70 10.66 22.45
N ASP A 535 18.54 11.61 22.08
CA ASP A 535 19.56 12.16 22.97
C ASP A 535 19.40 13.69 23.12
N PRO A 536 18.83 14.15 24.24
CA PRO A 536 18.66 15.56 24.52
C PRO A 536 19.95 16.39 24.48
N ALA A 537 21.11 15.76 24.77
CA ALA A 537 22.40 16.46 24.75
C ALA A 537 22.82 16.86 23.33
N LEU A 538 22.27 16.24 22.31
CA LEU A 538 22.53 16.55 20.90
C LEU A 538 21.60 17.63 20.33
N ARG A 539 20.60 18.06 21.09
CA ARG A 539 19.64 19.10 20.68
C ARG A 539 20.31 20.47 20.63
N PRO A 540 19.86 21.38 19.75
CA PRO A 540 20.34 22.76 19.74
C PRO A 540 20.06 23.45 21.07
N THR A 541 20.94 24.38 21.46
CA THR A 541 20.86 25.05 22.76
C THR A 541 20.10 26.37 22.73
N GLY A 542 19.93 26.98 21.55
CA GLY A 542 19.26 28.26 21.37
C GLY A 542 17.83 28.13 20.88
N GLU A 543 17.12 29.24 20.92
CA GLU A 543 15.77 29.38 20.35
C GLU A 543 15.83 30.03 18.97
N SER A 544 14.98 29.57 18.07
CA SER A 544 14.91 30.12 16.72
C SER A 544 14.12 31.43 16.67
N THR A 545 14.61 32.41 15.93
CA THR A 545 13.92 33.68 15.68
C THR A 545 12.81 33.51 14.62
N ALA A 546 11.85 34.42 14.56
CA ALA A 546 10.76 34.40 13.59
C ALA A 546 11.24 34.23 12.12
N PRO A 547 12.27 34.95 11.62
CA PRO A 547 12.75 34.75 10.26
C PRO A 547 13.46 33.40 10.05
N GLU A 548 13.96 32.77 11.12
CA GLU A 548 14.60 31.45 11.08
C GLU A 548 13.59 30.31 11.00
N ARG A 549 12.42 30.48 11.57
CA ARG A 549 11.32 29.52 11.54
C ARG A 549 10.75 29.34 10.13
N GLY A 550 10.84 30.36 9.28
CA GLY A 550 10.37 30.37 7.90
C GLY A 550 9.18 31.31 7.68
N ARG A 551 8.79 31.44 6.41
CA ARG A 551 7.64 32.27 6.01
C ARG A 551 6.55 31.37 5.47
N PRO A 552 5.25 31.78 5.57
CA PRO A 552 4.17 31.04 4.93
C PRO A 552 4.37 31.01 3.41
N LEU A 553 4.06 29.88 2.79
CA LEU A 553 4.24 29.67 1.35
C LEU A 553 2.97 29.94 0.53
N TRP A 554 1.84 30.22 1.20
CA TRP A 554 0.58 30.50 0.53
C TRP A 554 0.63 31.69 -0.46
N PRO A 555 1.43 32.77 -0.25
CA PRO A 555 1.48 33.86 -1.25
C PRO A 555 2.05 33.35 -2.60
N PHE A 556 3.06 32.47 -2.55
CA PHE A 556 3.61 31.85 -3.75
C PHE A 556 2.61 30.90 -4.43
N ALA A 557 1.81 30.18 -3.63
CA ALA A 557 0.76 29.33 -4.16
C ALA A 557 -0.33 30.16 -4.86
N VAL A 558 -0.73 31.29 -4.28
CA VAL A 558 -1.70 32.21 -4.90
C VAL A 558 -1.15 32.80 -6.19
N VAL A 559 0.11 33.24 -6.23
CA VAL A 559 0.73 33.77 -7.46
C VAL A 559 0.75 32.72 -8.55
N LEU A 560 1.13 31.46 -8.21
CA LEU A 560 1.11 30.37 -9.19
C LEU A 560 -0.30 30.02 -9.66
N ALA A 561 -1.30 30.04 -8.77
CA ALA A 561 -2.68 29.82 -9.13
C ALA A 561 -3.22 30.91 -10.05
N LEU A 562 -2.90 32.17 -9.78
CA LEU A 562 -3.29 33.32 -10.62
C LEU A 562 -2.58 33.27 -11.98
N LEU A 563 -1.30 32.95 -12.04
CA LEU A 563 -0.58 32.75 -13.30
C LEU A 563 -1.20 31.62 -14.10
N TRP A 564 -1.56 30.52 -13.44
CA TRP A 564 -2.25 29.41 -14.07
C TRP A 564 -3.62 29.80 -14.60
N ALA A 565 -4.43 30.52 -13.81
CA ALA A 565 -5.71 31.05 -14.24
C ALA A 565 -5.58 31.99 -15.45
N ALA A 566 -4.56 32.85 -15.43
CA ALA A 566 -4.27 33.73 -16.58
C ALA A 566 -3.90 32.93 -17.85
N VAL A 567 -3.11 31.88 -17.71
CA VAL A 567 -2.80 30.96 -18.83
C VAL A 567 -4.10 30.34 -19.36
N LEU A 568 -4.98 29.86 -18.50
CA LEU A 568 -6.27 29.27 -18.90
C LEU A 568 -7.19 30.28 -19.59
N VAL A 569 -7.17 31.54 -19.17
CA VAL A 569 -7.99 32.61 -19.81
C VAL A 569 -7.43 33.05 -21.14
N VAL A 570 -6.11 33.12 -21.30
CA VAL A 570 -5.46 33.58 -22.56
C VAL A 570 -5.47 32.48 -23.62
N TRP A 571 -5.39 31.21 -23.20
CA TRP A 571 -5.23 30.09 -24.12
C TRP A 571 -6.47 29.15 -24.15
N GLY A 572 -7.42 29.31 -23.22
CA GLY A 572 -8.72 28.63 -23.17
C GLY A 572 -9.78 29.42 -23.90
#